data_f8d652a5b3d1cb50872f4757128877f2
#
_entry.id   f8d652a5b3d1cb50872f4757128877f2
#
_cell.length_a   1.000
_cell.length_b   1.000
_cell.length_c   1.000
_cell.angle_alpha   90.00
_cell.angle_beta   90.00
_cell.angle_gamma   90.00
#
_symmetry.space_group_name_H-M   'P 1'
#
loop_
_entity.id
_entity.type
_entity.pdbx_description
1 polymer ?
#
loop_
_entity_poly.entity_id
_entity_poly.type
_entity_poly.pdbx_seq_one_letter_code
_entity_poly.pdbx_strand_id
1 'polypeptide(L)'
;MNTESEQAMDETKRAVRNAMQTLQWPRFVTARLLVLLCYLFLVTEVGAGDPTEQLRATVDKVLTIVRSSNPKSKTQIGNQRAQLIAAIYPRFDFQEMAKRSLGRHWARRSPEEQREFVGIFAALMGRAYADNIESYTGQNVVYTREKEDQNYAEVDTKLVAEKGPPVTVNYKLHSVDKEWKVYDLIIEDISVVNNYRSQFDRVIARSSFADLVRTMKDKQ
;
A
#
# COMPACT_ATOMS: atom_id res chain seq x y z
N MET A 1 -69.09 16.30 41.50
CA MET A 1 -67.93 17.20 41.10
C MET A 1 -66.91 16.45 40.23
N ASN A 2 -67.41 15.56 39.31
CA ASN A 2 -66.49 14.75 38.46
C ASN A 2 -66.88 14.70 36.98
N THR A 3 -67.95 15.36 36.56
CA THR A 3 -68.45 15.31 35.17
C THR A 3 -67.74 16.34 34.23
N GLU A 4 -67.35 17.47 34.73
CA GLU A 4 -66.69 18.51 33.92
C GLU A 4 -65.25 18.16 33.55
N SER A 5 -64.53 17.48 34.43
CA SER A 5 -63.15 17.07 34.15
C SER A 5 -63.04 15.90 33.15
N GLU A 6 -64.06 15.02 33.12
CA GLU A 6 -64.13 13.93 32.13
C GLU A 6 -64.51 14.44 30.75
N GLN A 7 -65.42 15.43 30.67
CA GLN A 7 -65.76 16.07 29.40
C GLN A 7 -64.59 16.84 28.77
N ALA A 8 -63.84 17.62 29.58
CA ALA A 8 -62.68 18.34 29.09
C ALA A 8 -61.57 17.41 28.57
N MET A 9 -61.39 16.25 29.21
CA MET A 9 -60.42 15.27 28.79
C MET A 9 -60.84 14.54 27.49
N ASP A 10 -62.15 14.31 27.28
CA ASP A 10 -62.62 13.70 26.04
C ASP A 10 -62.56 14.64 24.85
N GLU A 11 -62.85 15.93 25.06
CA GLU A 11 -62.69 16.99 24.03
C GLU A 11 -61.22 17.13 23.61
N THR A 12 -60.29 17.10 24.56
CA THR A 12 -58.82 17.16 24.26
C THR A 12 -58.38 15.95 23.45
N LYS A 13 -58.86 14.75 23.80
CA LYS A 13 -58.55 13.52 23.05
C LYS A 13 -59.14 13.53 21.63
N ARG A 14 -60.37 14.12 21.46
CA ARG A 14 -60.95 14.31 20.13
C ARG A 14 -60.17 15.31 19.28
N ALA A 15 -59.73 16.42 19.87
CA ALA A 15 -58.96 17.45 19.18
C ALA A 15 -57.59 16.88 18.68
N VAL A 16 -56.91 16.11 19.53
CA VAL A 16 -55.64 15.44 19.15
C VAL A 16 -55.87 14.40 18.07
N ARG A 17 -56.96 13.61 18.13
CA ARG A 17 -57.29 12.62 17.12
C ARG A 17 -57.59 13.26 15.76
N ASN A 18 -58.32 14.38 15.76
CA ASN A 18 -58.64 15.10 14.53
C ASN A 18 -57.40 15.79 13.94
N ALA A 19 -56.49 16.31 14.77
CA ALA A 19 -55.21 16.90 14.32
C ALA A 19 -54.29 15.83 13.66
N MET A 20 -54.34 14.58 14.18
CA MET A 20 -53.56 13.47 13.57
C MET A 20 -54.14 12.98 12.23
N GLN A 21 -55.47 13.14 12.01
CA GLN A 21 -56.12 12.72 10.75
C GLN A 21 -55.94 13.74 9.62
N THR A 22 -55.62 14.99 9.92
CA THR A 22 -55.37 16.05 8.90
C THR A 22 -53.95 16.15 8.40
N LEU A 23 -53.00 15.40 9.00
CA LEU A 23 -51.63 15.33 8.52
C LEU A 23 -51.53 14.28 7.39
N GLN A 24 -52.21 14.55 6.29
CA GLN A 24 -51.98 13.82 5.03
C GLN A 24 -50.68 14.35 4.43
N TRP A 25 -49.57 13.71 4.77
CA TRP A 25 -48.34 13.91 4.05
C TRP A 25 -48.53 13.41 2.60
N PRO A 26 -48.29 14.25 1.58
CA PRO A 26 -48.48 13.79 0.22
C PRO A 26 -47.56 12.60 -0.03
N ARG A 27 -48.14 11.50 -0.47
CA ARG A 27 -47.45 10.21 -0.75
C ARG A 27 -46.20 10.33 -1.60
N PHE A 28 -46.04 11.47 -2.31
CA PHE A 28 -44.88 11.79 -3.12
C PHE A 28 -43.66 12.28 -2.32
N VAL A 29 -43.83 12.78 -1.08
CA VAL A 29 -42.71 13.25 -0.24
C VAL A 29 -42.01 12.07 0.42
N THR A 30 -42.79 11.06 0.86
CA THR A 30 -42.24 9.84 1.47
C THR A 30 -41.45 8.99 0.45
N ALA A 31 -41.94 8.91 -0.80
CA ALA A 31 -41.24 8.18 -1.86
C ALA A 31 -39.91 8.88 -2.26
N ARG A 32 -39.88 10.20 -2.31
CA ARG A 32 -38.64 10.95 -2.61
C ARG A 32 -37.62 10.91 -1.48
N LEU A 33 -38.06 10.92 -0.22
CA LEU A 33 -37.16 10.77 0.93
C LEU A 33 -36.55 9.37 1.00
N LEU A 34 -37.31 8.31 0.69
CA LEU A 34 -36.81 6.94 0.63
C LEU A 34 -35.81 6.74 -0.51
N VAL A 35 -36.04 7.33 -1.67
CA VAL A 35 -35.09 7.29 -2.80
C VAL A 35 -33.81 8.07 -2.48
N LEU A 36 -33.90 9.21 -1.80
CA LEU A 36 -32.72 9.98 -1.35
C LEU A 36 -31.94 9.22 -0.26
N LEU A 37 -32.63 8.51 0.66
CA LEU A 37 -31.98 7.67 1.67
C LEU A 37 -31.28 6.46 1.05
N CYS A 38 -31.85 5.84 0.01
CA CYS A 38 -31.20 4.76 -0.74
C CYS A 38 -29.96 5.23 -1.52
N TYR A 39 -29.93 6.49 -2.02
CA TYR A 39 -28.75 7.05 -2.67
C TYR A 39 -27.59 7.35 -1.69
N LEU A 40 -27.90 7.61 -0.42
CA LEU A 40 -26.88 7.84 0.63
C LEU A 40 -26.19 6.54 1.08
N PHE A 41 -26.74 5.36 0.79
CA PHE A 41 -26.15 4.05 1.15
C PHE A 41 -25.32 3.43 0.02
N LEU A 42 -25.22 4.06 -1.16
CA LEU A 42 -24.30 3.68 -2.24
C LEU A 42 -22.97 4.42 -2.15
N VAL A 43 -22.46 4.65 -0.95
CA VAL A 43 -21.03 4.87 -0.78
C VAL A 43 -20.39 3.48 -0.90
N THR A 44 -20.15 3.05 -2.13
CA THR A 44 -19.18 2.00 -2.38
C THR A 44 -17.88 2.50 -1.77
N GLU A 45 -17.42 1.84 -0.72
CA GLU A 45 -16.01 1.97 -0.33
C GLU A 45 -15.20 1.59 -1.57
N VAL A 46 -14.67 2.60 -2.26
CA VAL A 46 -13.67 2.39 -3.29
C VAL A 46 -12.41 1.98 -2.51
N GLY A 47 -12.31 0.70 -2.22
CA GLY A 47 -11.11 0.08 -1.67
C GLY A 47 -9.90 0.40 -2.55
N ALA A 48 -8.72 0.19 -2.06
CA ALA A 48 -7.54 0.13 -2.91
C ALA A 48 -7.84 -0.93 -3.98
N GLY A 49 -7.67 -0.61 -5.27
CA GLY A 49 -7.89 -1.61 -6.32
C GLY A 49 -7.02 -2.86 -6.09
N ASP A 50 -7.24 -3.90 -6.87
CA ASP A 50 -6.57 -5.20 -6.77
C ASP A 50 -5.03 -5.09 -6.60
N PRO A 51 -4.43 -5.62 -5.51
CA PRO A 51 -2.99 -5.57 -5.25
C PRO A 51 -2.16 -6.17 -6.37
N THR A 52 -2.58 -7.33 -6.91
CA THR A 52 -1.89 -8.00 -8.02
C THR A 52 -1.90 -7.17 -9.27
N GLU A 53 -3.01 -6.54 -9.64
CA GLU A 53 -3.09 -5.71 -10.83
C GLU A 53 -2.21 -4.46 -10.74
N GLN A 54 -2.19 -3.80 -9.58
CA GLN A 54 -1.31 -2.66 -9.36
C GLN A 54 0.17 -3.05 -9.37
N LEU A 55 0.52 -4.21 -8.80
CA LEU A 55 1.87 -4.75 -8.85
C LEU A 55 2.25 -5.12 -10.28
N ARG A 56 1.37 -5.83 -11.01
CA ARG A 56 1.54 -6.25 -12.40
C ARG A 56 1.85 -5.07 -13.31
N ALA A 57 1.07 -3.99 -13.21
CA ALA A 57 1.30 -2.79 -14.00
C ALA A 57 2.72 -2.21 -13.82
N THR A 58 3.26 -2.29 -12.59
CA THR A 58 4.63 -1.87 -12.31
C THR A 58 5.66 -2.85 -12.89
N VAL A 59 5.46 -4.15 -12.69
CA VAL A 59 6.34 -5.20 -13.21
C VAL A 59 6.40 -5.18 -14.73
N ASP A 60 5.26 -5.06 -15.40
CA ASP A 60 5.18 -4.99 -16.86
C ASP A 60 5.91 -3.75 -17.42
N LYS A 61 5.81 -2.62 -16.74
CA LYS A 61 6.57 -1.41 -17.08
C LYS A 61 8.09 -1.65 -16.94
N VAL A 62 8.53 -2.28 -15.86
CA VAL A 62 9.93 -2.66 -15.63
C VAL A 62 10.41 -3.59 -16.74
N LEU A 63 9.67 -4.67 -17.04
CA LEU A 63 10.01 -5.62 -18.10
C LEU A 63 10.07 -4.95 -19.47
N THR A 64 9.19 -4.00 -19.76
CA THR A 64 9.21 -3.22 -21.01
C THR A 64 10.50 -2.42 -21.11
N ILE A 65 10.92 -1.73 -20.04
CA ILE A 65 12.17 -0.95 -20.03
C ILE A 65 13.37 -1.88 -20.26
N VAL A 66 13.44 -3.01 -19.57
CA VAL A 66 14.57 -3.95 -19.69
C VAL A 66 14.62 -4.55 -21.10
N ARG A 67 13.49 -5.00 -21.65
CA ARG A 67 13.43 -5.64 -22.98
C ARG A 67 13.65 -4.68 -24.14
N SER A 68 13.24 -3.42 -24.00
CA SER A 68 13.41 -2.40 -25.05
C SER A 68 14.81 -1.81 -25.09
N SER A 69 15.65 -2.05 -24.11
CA SER A 69 16.97 -1.46 -23.95
C SER A 69 18.07 -2.50 -24.10
N ASN A 70 19.03 -2.22 -24.98
CA ASN A 70 20.31 -2.95 -25.04
C ASN A 70 21.43 -1.90 -24.91
N PRO A 71 21.70 -1.42 -23.66
CA PRO A 71 22.62 -0.30 -23.47
C PRO A 71 24.06 -0.72 -23.78
N LYS A 72 24.68 0.01 -24.72
CA LYS A 72 26.08 -0.22 -25.18
C LYS A 72 27.06 0.79 -24.60
N SER A 73 26.59 1.81 -23.88
CA SER A 73 27.42 2.86 -23.30
C SER A 73 27.04 3.14 -21.85
N LYS A 74 27.97 3.70 -21.06
CA LYS A 74 27.72 4.11 -19.66
C LYS A 74 26.53 5.08 -19.54
N THR A 75 26.37 5.99 -20.49
CA THR A 75 25.27 6.94 -20.52
C THR A 75 23.92 6.23 -20.73
N GLN A 76 23.87 5.24 -21.63
CA GLN A 76 22.65 4.45 -21.88
C GLN A 76 22.28 3.60 -20.67
N ILE A 77 23.25 2.98 -20.00
CA ILE A 77 23.05 2.26 -18.73
C ILE A 77 22.49 3.20 -17.67
N GLY A 78 23.06 4.39 -17.50
CA GLY A 78 22.56 5.38 -16.56
C GLY A 78 21.12 5.82 -16.85
N ASN A 79 20.79 6.04 -18.11
CA ASN A 79 19.43 6.40 -18.52
C ASN A 79 18.43 5.26 -18.26
N GLN A 80 18.79 4.01 -18.55
CA GLN A 80 17.96 2.85 -18.25
C GLN A 80 17.71 2.72 -16.74
N ARG A 81 18.76 2.83 -15.92
CA ARG A 81 18.63 2.82 -14.44
C ARG A 81 17.69 3.91 -13.93
N ALA A 82 17.80 5.12 -14.46
CA ALA A 82 16.91 6.21 -14.10
C ALA A 82 15.44 5.90 -14.43
N GLN A 83 15.16 5.28 -15.59
CA GLN A 83 13.82 4.85 -15.98
C GLN A 83 13.29 3.73 -15.08
N LEU A 84 14.12 2.75 -14.72
CA LEU A 84 13.77 1.68 -13.80
C LEU A 84 13.44 2.23 -12.41
N ILE A 85 14.27 3.13 -11.88
CA ILE A 85 14.01 3.82 -10.61
C ILE A 85 12.67 4.56 -10.67
N ALA A 86 12.41 5.34 -11.73
CA ALA A 86 11.16 6.07 -11.89
C ALA A 86 9.92 5.16 -12.01
N ALA A 87 10.09 3.93 -12.50
CA ALA A 87 9.01 2.94 -12.58
C ALA A 87 8.75 2.25 -11.24
N ILE A 88 9.81 1.93 -10.48
CA ILE A 88 9.75 1.11 -9.26
C ILE A 88 9.40 1.94 -8.03
N TYR A 89 10.05 3.10 -7.85
CA TYR A 89 9.96 3.89 -6.62
C TYR A 89 8.53 4.25 -6.20
N PRO A 90 7.60 4.61 -7.11
CA PRO A 90 6.22 4.90 -6.73
C PRO A 90 5.47 3.72 -6.13
N ARG A 91 5.89 2.47 -6.45
CA ARG A 91 5.26 1.24 -5.94
C ARG A 91 5.81 0.80 -4.59
N PHE A 92 6.97 1.29 -4.16
CA PHE A 92 7.62 0.89 -2.92
C PHE A 92 7.47 1.94 -1.82
N ASP A 93 7.17 1.51 -0.60
CA ASP A 93 7.23 2.36 0.59
C ASP A 93 8.60 2.22 1.26
N PHE A 94 9.57 2.97 0.74
CA PHE A 94 10.92 2.97 1.31
C PHE A 94 10.98 3.50 2.73
N GLN A 95 10.02 4.33 3.15
CA GLN A 95 9.94 4.79 4.54
C GLN A 95 9.59 3.64 5.49
N GLU A 96 8.56 2.87 5.17
CA GLU A 96 8.16 1.72 5.98
C GLU A 96 9.20 0.60 5.91
N MET A 97 9.82 0.36 4.75
CA MET A 97 10.93 -0.59 4.61
C MET A 97 12.14 -0.20 5.50
N ALA A 98 12.57 1.04 5.45
CA ALA A 98 13.68 1.58 6.25
C ALA A 98 13.37 1.51 7.74
N LYS A 99 12.16 1.94 8.14
CA LYS A 99 11.68 1.86 9.53
C LYS A 99 11.72 0.43 10.06
N ARG A 100 11.20 -0.55 9.30
CA ARG A 100 11.23 -1.97 9.67
C ARG A 100 12.64 -2.54 9.71
N SER A 101 13.51 -2.11 8.81
CA SER A 101 14.92 -2.52 8.75
C SER A 101 15.75 -1.96 9.92
N LEU A 102 15.46 -0.77 10.42
CA LEU A 102 16.07 -0.26 11.67
C LEU A 102 15.44 -0.87 12.94
N GLY A 103 14.19 -1.33 12.87
CA GLY A 103 13.47 -1.95 13.98
C GLY A 103 13.47 -1.07 15.23
N ARG A 104 13.97 -1.63 16.36
CA ARG A 104 14.01 -0.93 17.67
C ARG A 104 14.85 0.36 17.68
N HIS A 105 15.74 0.52 16.72
CA HIS A 105 16.59 1.71 16.61
C HIS A 105 15.88 2.89 15.98
N TRP A 106 14.78 2.68 15.22
CA TRP A 106 14.04 3.72 14.53
C TRP A 106 13.48 4.80 15.45
N ALA A 107 12.79 4.39 16.52
CA ALA A 107 12.15 5.33 17.45
C ALA A 107 13.15 6.22 18.24
N ARG A 108 14.43 5.87 18.20
CA ARG A 108 15.51 6.63 18.86
C ARG A 108 16.16 7.66 17.92
N ARG A 109 15.68 7.77 16.67
CA ARG A 109 16.21 8.70 15.66
C ARG A 109 15.36 9.94 15.58
N SER A 110 16.03 11.09 15.38
CA SER A 110 15.31 12.33 15.10
C SER A 110 14.58 12.22 13.75
N PRO A 111 13.56 13.08 13.48
CA PRO A 111 12.91 13.12 12.19
C PRO A 111 13.86 13.37 11.02
N GLU A 112 14.95 14.14 11.26
CA GLU A 112 16.01 14.43 10.28
C GLU A 112 16.81 13.17 9.96
N GLU A 113 17.29 12.46 11.01
CA GLU A 113 18.01 11.19 10.88
C GLU A 113 17.16 10.12 10.18
N GLN A 114 15.87 10.08 10.48
CA GLN A 114 14.93 9.17 9.83
C GLN A 114 14.82 9.47 8.32
N ARG A 115 14.60 10.73 7.94
CA ARG A 115 14.54 11.13 6.51
C ARG A 115 15.83 10.84 5.77
N GLU A 116 16.97 11.17 6.37
CA GLU A 116 18.29 10.88 5.81
C GLU A 116 18.47 9.38 5.59
N PHE A 117 18.14 8.57 6.60
CA PHE A 117 18.27 7.12 6.54
C PHE A 117 17.38 6.51 5.45
N VAL A 118 16.14 6.98 5.28
CA VAL A 118 15.24 6.53 4.20
C VAL A 118 15.89 6.74 2.83
N GLY A 119 16.47 7.91 2.58
CA GLY A 119 17.16 8.21 1.32
C GLY A 119 18.35 7.29 1.07
N ILE A 120 19.18 7.08 2.10
CA ILE A 120 20.35 6.18 2.02
C ILE A 120 19.93 4.73 1.80
N PHE A 121 18.87 4.28 2.50
CA PHE A 121 18.33 2.94 2.35
C PHE A 121 17.73 2.70 0.95
N ALA A 122 16.96 3.65 0.42
CA ALA A 122 16.43 3.57 -0.93
C ALA A 122 17.53 3.48 -1.99
N ALA A 123 18.60 4.28 -1.84
CA ALA A 123 19.77 4.21 -2.70
C ALA A 123 20.51 2.87 -2.58
N LEU A 124 20.63 2.32 -1.36
CA LEU A 124 21.21 0.99 -1.13
C LEU A 124 20.40 -0.10 -1.85
N MET A 125 19.06 -0.06 -1.73
CA MET A 125 18.18 -1.00 -2.42
C MET A 125 18.35 -0.90 -3.94
N GLY A 126 18.32 0.30 -4.49
CA GLY A 126 18.49 0.53 -5.92
C GLY A 126 19.77 -0.12 -6.46
N ARG A 127 20.89 0.05 -5.75
CA ARG A 127 22.18 -0.55 -6.16
C ARG A 127 22.23 -2.07 -5.97
N ALA A 128 21.77 -2.56 -4.82
CA ALA A 128 21.85 -3.98 -4.51
C ALA A 128 21.07 -4.87 -5.49
N TYR A 129 20.03 -4.31 -6.11
CA TYR A 129 19.16 -5.07 -7.00
C TYR A 129 19.17 -4.62 -8.46
N ALA A 130 19.86 -3.49 -8.80
CA ALA A 130 19.92 -2.97 -10.17
C ALA A 130 20.44 -4.01 -11.18
N ASP A 131 21.57 -4.61 -10.89
CA ASP A 131 22.20 -5.59 -11.79
C ASP A 131 21.31 -6.84 -11.98
N ASN A 132 20.62 -7.28 -10.92
CA ASN A 132 19.68 -8.38 -11.02
C ASN A 132 18.48 -8.03 -11.91
N ILE A 133 17.95 -6.81 -11.80
CA ILE A 133 16.83 -6.34 -12.64
C ILE A 133 17.28 -6.17 -14.08
N GLU A 134 18.48 -5.60 -14.32
CA GLU A 134 19.05 -5.40 -15.66
C GLU A 134 19.35 -6.73 -16.37
N SER A 135 19.73 -7.77 -15.63
CA SER A 135 20.00 -9.11 -16.19
C SER A 135 18.72 -9.86 -16.60
N TYR A 136 17.55 -9.27 -16.35
CA TYR A 136 16.24 -9.87 -16.53
C TYR A 136 15.76 -9.75 -17.99
N THR A 137 16.27 -10.55 -18.91
CA THR A 137 16.05 -10.37 -20.36
C THR A 137 15.06 -11.32 -21.02
N GLY A 138 14.54 -12.31 -20.36
CA GLY A 138 13.71 -13.31 -21.02
C GLY A 138 12.71 -14.05 -20.13
N GLN A 139 12.67 -13.70 -18.85
CA GLN A 139 11.83 -14.42 -17.90
C GLN A 139 10.37 -13.94 -17.98
N ASN A 140 9.45 -14.85 -17.67
CA ASN A 140 8.04 -14.55 -17.46
C ASN A 140 7.75 -14.48 -15.96
N VAL A 141 6.94 -13.50 -15.55
CA VAL A 141 6.45 -13.39 -14.19
C VAL A 141 5.09 -14.08 -14.10
N VAL A 142 5.02 -15.14 -13.31
CA VAL A 142 3.78 -15.90 -13.06
C VAL A 142 3.28 -15.53 -11.68
N TYR A 143 2.09 -14.94 -11.59
CA TYR A 143 1.41 -14.63 -10.32
C TYR A 143 0.68 -15.90 -9.86
N THR A 144 1.00 -16.39 -8.68
CA THR A 144 0.54 -17.71 -8.22
C THR A 144 -0.49 -17.63 -7.11
N ARG A 145 -0.45 -16.56 -6.29
CA ARG A 145 -1.39 -16.38 -5.18
C ARG A 145 -1.48 -14.90 -4.82
N GLU A 146 -2.68 -14.49 -4.43
CA GLU A 146 -2.94 -13.25 -3.71
C GLU A 146 -3.67 -13.57 -2.41
N LYS A 147 -3.28 -12.90 -1.35
CA LYS A 147 -3.97 -12.90 -0.08
C LYS A 147 -4.09 -11.46 0.40
N GLU A 148 -5.30 -11.01 0.64
CA GLU A 148 -5.60 -9.69 1.20
C GLU A 148 -6.18 -9.85 2.60
N ASP A 149 -5.77 -9.00 3.52
CA ASP A 149 -6.29 -8.91 4.88
C ASP A 149 -6.33 -7.43 5.28
N GLN A 150 -7.50 -6.83 5.22
CA GLN A 150 -7.74 -5.41 5.51
C GLN A 150 -6.85 -4.50 4.64
N ASN A 151 -5.89 -3.82 5.27
CA ASN A 151 -4.96 -2.90 4.61
C ASN A 151 -3.61 -3.55 4.25
N TYR A 152 -3.52 -4.88 4.29
CA TYR A 152 -2.32 -5.64 3.95
C TYR A 152 -2.63 -6.66 2.87
N ALA A 153 -1.65 -6.88 2.00
CA ALA A 153 -1.74 -7.92 0.99
C ALA A 153 -0.39 -8.65 0.82
N GLU A 154 -0.48 -9.87 0.35
CA GLU A 154 0.66 -10.68 -0.05
C GLU A 154 0.40 -11.19 -1.47
N VAL A 155 1.34 -10.93 -2.39
CA VAL A 155 1.28 -11.38 -3.77
C VAL A 155 2.49 -12.26 -4.03
N ASP A 156 2.24 -13.53 -4.35
CA ASP A 156 3.28 -14.51 -4.64
C ASP A 156 3.51 -14.60 -6.14
N THR A 157 4.78 -14.56 -6.54
CA THR A 157 5.17 -14.70 -7.93
C THR A 157 6.30 -15.69 -8.11
N LYS A 158 6.41 -16.20 -9.33
CA LYS A 158 7.55 -17.00 -9.80
C LYS A 158 8.12 -16.38 -11.05
N LEU A 159 9.41 -16.18 -11.05
CA LEU A 159 10.17 -15.73 -12.19
C LEU A 159 10.65 -16.99 -12.94
N VAL A 160 10.07 -17.20 -14.11
CA VAL A 160 10.32 -18.40 -14.93
C VAL A 160 11.19 -18.03 -16.11
N ALA A 161 12.42 -18.55 -16.14
CA ALA A 161 13.34 -18.44 -17.27
C ALA A 161 13.20 -19.63 -18.22
N GLU A 162 13.71 -19.52 -19.44
CA GLU A 162 13.77 -20.65 -20.38
C GLU A 162 14.65 -21.81 -19.86
N LYS A 163 15.66 -21.49 -19.05
CA LYS A 163 16.58 -22.47 -18.45
C LYS A 163 16.78 -22.15 -16.97
N GLY A 164 16.83 -23.20 -16.15
CA GLY A 164 17.05 -23.10 -14.71
C GLY A 164 15.75 -23.21 -13.90
N PRO A 165 15.85 -23.33 -12.58
CA PRO A 165 14.69 -23.36 -11.69
C PRO A 165 14.02 -21.98 -11.65
N PRO A 166 12.68 -21.93 -11.43
CA PRO A 166 12.00 -20.67 -11.19
C PRO A 166 12.47 -20.04 -9.87
N VAL A 167 12.63 -18.72 -9.84
CA VAL A 167 12.94 -17.96 -8.61
C VAL A 167 11.63 -17.47 -8.01
N THR A 168 11.40 -17.72 -6.72
CA THR A 168 10.23 -17.21 -6.01
C THR A 168 10.46 -15.79 -5.53
N VAL A 169 9.50 -14.91 -5.77
CA VAL A 169 9.47 -13.54 -5.25
C VAL A 169 8.08 -13.22 -4.72
N ASN A 170 7.96 -13.09 -3.41
CA ASN A 170 6.72 -12.75 -2.76
C ASN A 170 6.78 -11.29 -2.29
N TYR A 171 5.73 -10.54 -2.60
CA TYR A 171 5.62 -9.12 -2.27
C TYR A 171 4.70 -8.96 -1.07
N LYS A 172 5.15 -8.22 -0.04
CA LYS A 172 4.28 -7.76 1.04
C LYS A 172 3.90 -6.31 0.80
N LEU A 173 2.61 -6.06 0.72
CA LEU A 173 2.06 -4.76 0.41
C LEU A 173 1.17 -4.26 1.56
N HIS A 174 1.05 -2.94 1.65
CA HIS A 174 0.03 -2.30 2.45
C HIS A 174 -0.63 -1.16 1.66
N SER A 175 -1.88 -0.88 2.01
CA SER A 175 -2.64 0.18 1.36
C SER A 175 -2.31 1.53 2.00
N VAL A 176 -1.89 2.49 1.18
CA VAL A 176 -1.64 3.89 1.54
C VAL A 176 -2.37 4.76 0.53
N ASP A 177 -3.30 5.59 0.98
CA ASP A 177 -4.09 6.48 0.12
C ASP A 177 -4.73 5.76 -1.08
N LYS A 178 -5.27 4.56 -0.85
CA LYS A 178 -5.89 3.68 -1.86
C LYS A 178 -4.91 3.13 -2.92
N GLU A 179 -3.63 3.20 -2.67
CA GLU A 179 -2.60 2.55 -3.47
C GLU A 179 -1.89 1.45 -2.68
N TRP A 180 -1.64 0.33 -3.32
CA TRP A 180 -0.84 -0.74 -2.73
C TRP A 180 0.64 -0.44 -2.86
N LYS A 181 1.35 -0.34 -1.72
CA LYS A 181 2.79 -0.07 -1.65
C LYS A 181 3.52 -1.28 -1.10
N VAL A 182 4.59 -1.67 -1.74
CA VAL A 182 5.45 -2.78 -1.28
C VAL A 182 6.30 -2.30 -0.11
N TYR A 183 6.21 -3.00 1.01
CA TYR A 183 7.02 -2.72 2.20
C TYR A 183 8.02 -3.84 2.56
N ASP A 184 7.95 -5.00 1.89
CA ASP A 184 8.96 -6.06 1.98
C ASP A 184 8.92 -6.96 0.74
N LEU A 185 10.07 -7.52 0.39
CA LEU A 185 10.23 -8.58 -0.60
C LEU A 185 10.76 -9.84 0.09
N ILE A 186 10.21 -10.98 -0.28
CA ILE A 186 10.72 -12.28 0.14
C ILE A 186 11.22 -12.99 -1.12
N ILE A 187 12.52 -13.13 -1.25
CA ILE A 187 13.19 -13.75 -2.39
C ILE A 187 13.77 -15.08 -1.92
N GLU A 188 13.34 -16.20 -2.52
CA GLU A 188 13.76 -17.55 -2.11
C GLU A 188 13.67 -17.70 -0.58
N ASP A 189 12.49 -17.41 -0.02
CA ASP A 189 12.16 -17.47 1.41
C ASP A 189 12.94 -16.50 2.32
N ILE A 190 13.76 -15.60 1.76
CA ILE A 190 14.53 -14.61 2.52
C ILE A 190 13.88 -13.24 2.42
N SER A 191 13.33 -12.74 3.55
CA SER A 191 12.84 -11.37 3.65
C SER A 191 14.00 -10.37 3.55
N VAL A 192 13.91 -9.47 2.60
CA VAL A 192 14.90 -8.39 2.38
C VAL A 192 14.97 -7.49 3.62
N VAL A 193 13.81 -7.04 4.12
CA VAL A 193 13.74 -6.16 5.29
C VAL A 193 14.31 -6.82 6.54
N ASN A 194 13.97 -8.08 6.82
CA ASN A 194 14.52 -8.79 7.98
C ASN A 194 16.01 -9.10 7.85
N ASN A 195 16.50 -9.35 6.65
CA ASN A 195 17.93 -9.53 6.39
C ASN A 195 18.70 -8.26 6.73
N TYR A 196 18.26 -7.09 6.22
CA TYR A 196 18.87 -5.81 6.56
C TYR A 196 18.70 -5.47 8.04
N ARG A 197 17.56 -5.76 8.65
CA ARG A 197 17.34 -5.56 10.09
C ARG A 197 18.38 -6.29 10.93
N SER A 198 18.67 -7.52 10.59
CA SER A 198 19.67 -8.32 11.29
C SER A 198 21.09 -7.78 11.08
N GLN A 199 21.40 -7.28 9.89
CA GLN A 199 22.70 -6.67 9.60
C GLN A 199 22.87 -5.33 10.32
N PHE A 200 21.87 -4.45 10.26
CA PHE A 200 21.91 -3.13 10.89
C PHE A 200 21.98 -3.23 12.41
N ASP A 201 21.19 -4.14 13.00
CA ASP A 201 21.22 -4.38 14.45
C ASP A 201 22.64 -4.80 14.90
N ARG A 202 23.30 -5.71 14.15
CA ARG A 202 24.69 -6.12 14.45
C ARG A 202 25.68 -4.98 14.36
N VAL A 203 25.57 -4.13 13.33
CA VAL A 203 26.47 -2.98 13.14
C VAL A 203 26.27 -1.98 14.27
N ILE A 204 25.03 -1.60 14.58
CA ILE A 204 24.71 -0.63 15.63
C ILE A 204 25.14 -1.15 17.02
N ALA A 205 24.96 -2.45 17.27
CA ALA A 205 25.34 -3.05 18.54
C ALA A 205 26.87 -3.11 18.74
N ARG A 206 27.65 -3.23 17.66
CA ARG A 206 29.12 -3.29 17.72
C ARG A 206 29.79 -1.91 17.67
N SER A 207 29.13 -0.94 17.09
CA SER A 207 29.67 0.42 16.91
C SER A 207 28.59 1.48 17.20
N SER A 208 27.97 2.06 16.15
CA SER A 208 26.96 3.10 16.33
C SER A 208 26.03 3.19 15.09
N PHE A 209 24.92 3.94 15.24
CA PHE A 209 24.08 4.33 14.11
C PHE A 209 24.85 5.22 13.11
N ALA A 210 25.68 6.13 13.61
CA ALA A 210 26.50 6.99 12.74
C ALA A 210 27.48 6.18 11.87
N ASP A 211 28.09 5.13 12.44
CA ASP A 211 28.95 4.21 11.68
C ASP A 211 28.18 3.39 10.67
N LEU A 212 26.96 2.97 10.96
CA LEU A 212 26.09 2.32 9.99
C LEU A 212 25.84 3.26 8.79
N VAL A 213 25.40 4.49 9.07
CA VAL A 213 25.11 5.50 8.01
C VAL A 213 26.36 5.78 7.18
N ARG A 214 27.52 5.97 7.81
CA ARG A 214 28.80 6.16 7.11
C ARG A 214 29.09 4.97 6.18
N THR A 215 29.04 3.75 6.70
CA THR A 215 29.31 2.54 5.91
C THR A 215 28.34 2.37 4.74
N MET A 216 27.08 2.75 4.92
CA MET A 216 26.08 2.72 3.83
C MET A 216 26.36 3.78 2.76
N LYS A 217 26.86 4.96 3.16
CA LYS A 217 27.28 6.04 2.23
C LYS A 217 28.55 5.68 1.47
N ASP A 218 29.55 5.11 2.13
CA ASP A 218 30.83 4.73 1.51
C ASP A 218 30.67 3.65 0.42
N LYS A 219 29.58 2.91 0.48
CA LYS A 219 29.18 1.94 -0.56
C LYS A 219 28.35 2.57 -1.68
N GLN A 220 28.16 3.90 -1.66
CA GLN A 220 27.46 4.64 -2.71
C GLN A 220 28.40 4.99 -3.86
#